data_eed30509b5c3b8f67d45beba416f9e7d
#
_entry.id   eed30509b5c3b8f67d45beba416f9e7d
#
_cell.length_a   1.000
_cell.length_b   1.000
_cell.length_c   1.000
_cell.angle_alpha   90.00
_cell.angle_beta   90.00
_cell.angle_gamma   90.00
#
_symmetry.space_group_name_H-M   'P 1'
#
loop_
_entity.id
_entity.type
_entity.pdbx_description
1 polymer ?
#
loop_
_entity_poly.entity_id
_entity_poly.type
_entity_poly.pdbx_seq_one_letter_code
_entity_poly.pdbx_strand_id
1 'polypeptide(L)'
;MTDEHLLHGSCHCGAVRLTLPSAPEKATKCNCSLCRRLCGLWAYYEFGTVRIEGHPENTAEYIWGDKTLRNVRCKTCGCVTHWEPLAPEPGGKHGVNLNNFDPRLQESVQVRRFDGADTWTFID
;
A
#
# COMPACT_ATOMS: atom_id res chain seq x y z
N MET A 1 -14.87 -17.08 -0.91
CA MET A 1 -15.32 -15.71 -0.61
C MET A 1 -14.52 -15.17 0.57
N THR A 2 -14.03 -13.94 0.46
CA THR A 2 -13.23 -13.33 1.52
C THR A 2 -14.14 -12.79 2.62
N ASP A 3 -13.84 -13.13 3.87
CA ASP A 3 -14.56 -12.56 5.01
C ASP A 3 -14.38 -11.05 5.07
N GLU A 4 -15.44 -10.34 5.34
CA GLU A 4 -15.44 -8.88 5.35
C GLU A 4 -14.40 -8.30 6.32
N HIS A 5 -14.21 -8.93 7.48
CA HIS A 5 -13.24 -8.41 8.45
C HIS A 5 -11.80 -8.46 7.95
N LEU A 6 -11.48 -9.31 6.97
CA LEU A 6 -10.15 -9.34 6.36
C LEU A 6 -9.87 -8.11 5.50
N LEU A 7 -10.89 -7.35 5.12
CA LEU A 7 -10.76 -6.12 4.35
C LEU A 7 -10.39 -4.92 5.22
N HIS A 8 -10.35 -5.09 6.54
CA HIS A 8 -9.94 -4.06 7.48
C HIS A 8 -8.54 -4.30 7.97
N GLY A 9 -7.70 -3.28 7.91
CA GLY A 9 -6.34 -3.34 8.39
C GLY A 9 -5.99 -2.10 9.19
N SER A 10 -4.82 -2.11 9.81
CA SER A 10 -4.31 -0.95 10.54
C SER A 10 -2.80 -1.00 10.66
N CYS A 11 -2.19 0.14 10.95
CA CYS A 11 -0.80 0.16 11.39
C CYS A 11 -0.71 -0.54 12.77
N HIS A 12 0.50 -0.77 13.22
CA HIS A 12 0.71 -1.55 14.44
C HIS A 12 0.03 -0.95 15.68
N CYS A 13 0.08 0.38 15.84
CA CYS A 13 -0.53 1.03 17.00
C CYS A 13 -2.03 1.31 16.83
N GLY A 14 -2.59 1.13 15.64
CA GLY A 14 -4.00 1.35 15.37
C GLY A 14 -4.40 2.79 15.08
N ALA A 15 -3.46 3.73 15.07
CA ALA A 15 -3.76 5.15 14.81
C ALA A 15 -4.22 5.38 13.36
N VAL A 16 -3.79 4.54 12.44
CA VAL A 16 -4.19 4.61 11.02
C VAL A 16 -4.89 3.31 10.66
N ARG A 17 -6.10 3.42 10.14
CA ARG A 17 -6.93 2.27 9.78
C ARG A 17 -7.33 2.33 8.32
N LEU A 18 -7.31 1.18 7.66
CA LEU A 18 -7.63 1.09 6.24
C LEU A 18 -8.76 0.09 6.03
N THR A 19 -9.68 0.44 5.12
CA THR A 19 -10.75 -0.46 4.71
C THR A 19 -10.74 -0.56 3.19
N LEU A 20 -10.54 -1.79 2.69
CA LEU A 20 -10.52 -2.06 1.26
C LEU A 20 -11.93 -2.18 0.71
N PRO A 21 -12.19 -1.70 -0.52
CA PRO A 21 -13.53 -1.86 -1.13
C PRO A 21 -13.80 -3.29 -1.58
N SER A 22 -12.74 -4.09 -1.81
CA SER A 22 -12.84 -5.47 -2.26
C SER A 22 -11.55 -6.21 -1.96
N ALA A 23 -11.60 -7.54 -1.94
CA ALA A 23 -10.40 -8.34 -1.78
C ALA A 23 -9.46 -8.17 -2.97
N PRO A 24 -8.15 -7.99 -2.74
CA PRO A 24 -7.21 -7.86 -3.86
C PRO A 24 -6.96 -9.22 -4.51
N GLU A 25 -6.83 -9.24 -5.84
CA GLU A 25 -6.47 -10.44 -6.59
C GLU A 25 -4.95 -10.56 -6.74
N LYS A 26 -4.29 -9.43 -6.86
CA LYS A 26 -2.85 -9.35 -7.11
C LYS A 26 -2.21 -8.33 -6.17
N ALA A 27 -0.93 -8.55 -5.89
CA ALA A 27 -0.13 -7.58 -5.16
C ALA A 27 1.28 -7.56 -5.74
N THR A 28 1.94 -6.43 -5.65
CA THR A 28 3.25 -6.21 -6.23
C THR A 28 4.31 -6.13 -5.15
N LYS A 29 5.39 -6.89 -5.35
CA LYS A 29 6.60 -6.78 -4.55
C LYS A 29 7.67 -6.15 -5.42
N CYS A 30 8.03 -4.91 -5.11
CA CYS A 30 9.00 -4.13 -5.87
C CYS A 30 10.37 -4.24 -5.20
N ASN A 31 11.43 -4.32 -6.01
CA ASN A 31 12.81 -4.39 -5.50
C ASN A 31 13.55 -3.05 -5.56
N CYS A 32 12.85 -1.95 -5.80
CA CYS A 32 13.52 -0.64 -5.82
C CYS A 32 14.15 -0.32 -4.46
N SER A 33 15.05 0.64 -4.43
CA SER A 33 15.83 0.94 -3.23
C SER A 33 14.95 1.25 -2.00
N LEU A 34 13.79 1.86 -2.19
CA LEU A 34 12.86 2.15 -1.11
C LEU A 34 12.01 0.92 -0.77
N CYS A 35 11.35 0.33 -1.76
CA CYS A 35 10.40 -0.76 -1.51
C CYS A 35 11.04 -1.99 -0.87
N ARG A 36 12.30 -2.32 -1.25
CA ARG A 36 12.98 -3.45 -0.61
C ARG A 36 13.28 -3.20 0.87
N ARG A 37 13.47 -1.92 1.26
CA ARG A 37 13.68 -1.56 2.66
C ARG A 37 12.38 -1.56 3.45
N LEU A 38 11.29 -1.11 2.82
CA LEU A 38 9.98 -1.09 3.44
C LEU A 38 9.36 -2.48 3.51
N CYS A 39 9.81 -3.42 2.69
CA CYS A 39 9.21 -4.75 2.54
C CYS A 39 7.71 -4.65 2.22
N GLY A 40 7.33 -3.66 1.41
CA GLY A 40 5.93 -3.43 1.07
C GLY A 40 5.38 -4.50 0.15
N LEU A 41 4.12 -4.83 0.36
CA LEU A 41 3.34 -5.71 -0.53
C LEU A 41 2.15 -4.89 -1.01
N TRP A 42 2.23 -4.37 -2.24
CA TRP A 42 1.33 -3.32 -2.72
C TRP A 42 0.15 -3.89 -3.49
N ALA A 43 -1.06 -3.66 -2.99
CA ALA A 43 -2.30 -3.89 -3.72
C ALA A 43 -2.78 -2.55 -4.26
N TYR A 44 -3.20 -2.51 -5.53
CA TYR A 44 -3.58 -1.26 -6.19
C TYR A 44 -5.08 -1.10 -6.24
N TYR A 45 -5.54 0.10 -5.92
CA TYR A 45 -6.94 0.49 -5.98
C TYR A 45 -7.04 1.87 -6.61
N GLU A 46 -8.20 2.18 -7.17
CA GLU A 46 -8.46 3.53 -7.64
C GLU A 46 -8.39 4.49 -6.46
N PHE A 47 -7.67 5.61 -6.64
CA PHE A 47 -7.48 6.59 -5.59
C PHE A 47 -8.84 7.11 -5.11
N GLY A 48 -9.03 7.11 -3.81
CA GLY A 48 -10.27 7.54 -3.18
C GLY A 48 -11.25 6.43 -2.82
N THR A 49 -11.00 5.18 -3.28
CA THR A 49 -11.90 4.06 -2.98
C THR A 49 -11.54 3.31 -1.70
N VAL A 50 -10.30 3.43 -1.21
CA VAL A 50 -9.88 2.85 0.05
C VAL A 50 -10.15 3.88 1.16
N ARG A 51 -10.88 3.46 2.19
CA ARG A 51 -11.13 4.32 3.34
C ARG A 51 -9.90 4.29 4.26
N ILE A 52 -9.34 5.47 4.54
CA ILE A 52 -8.16 5.59 5.39
C ILE A 52 -8.49 6.55 6.53
N GLU A 53 -8.61 6.02 7.73
CA GLU A 53 -8.89 6.80 8.94
C GLU A 53 -7.57 7.14 9.63
N GLY A 54 -7.46 8.34 10.18
CA GLY A 54 -6.25 8.80 10.84
C GLY A 54 -5.23 9.42 9.90
N HIS A 55 -5.58 9.63 8.66
CA HIS A 55 -4.74 10.27 7.65
C HIS A 55 -5.42 11.55 7.16
N PRO A 56 -4.75 12.71 7.11
CA PRO A 56 -3.30 12.91 7.34
C PRO A 56 -2.90 13.26 8.78
N GLU A 57 -3.81 13.33 9.72
CA GLU A 57 -3.52 13.84 11.06
C GLU A 57 -2.51 13.01 11.84
N ASN A 58 -2.51 11.69 11.65
CA ASN A 58 -1.61 10.78 12.36
C ASN A 58 -0.51 10.19 11.46
N THR A 59 -0.29 10.77 10.30
CA THR A 59 0.67 10.24 9.33
C THR A 59 1.79 11.22 9.01
N ALA A 60 2.90 10.67 8.53
CA ALA A 60 4.02 11.42 7.96
C ALA A 60 4.32 10.85 6.59
N GLU A 61 4.96 11.64 5.73
CA GLU A 61 5.18 11.24 4.35
C GLU A 61 6.65 11.35 3.97
N TYR A 62 7.03 10.53 2.97
CA TYR A 62 8.35 10.58 2.37
C TYR A 62 8.20 10.66 0.86
N ILE A 63 8.79 11.66 0.26
CA ILE A 63 8.75 11.93 -1.18
C ILE A 63 10.18 11.83 -1.72
N TRP A 64 10.37 11.02 -2.77
CA TRP A 64 11.69 10.82 -3.35
C TRP A 64 11.59 10.51 -4.85
N GLY A 65 12.74 10.31 -5.50
CA GLY A 65 12.79 9.97 -6.91
C GLY A 65 12.28 11.11 -7.79
N ASP A 66 11.34 10.80 -8.67
CA ASP A 66 10.71 11.78 -9.57
C ASP A 66 9.68 12.68 -8.86
N LYS A 67 9.45 12.43 -7.58
CA LYS A 67 8.56 13.23 -6.72
C LYS A 67 7.13 13.29 -7.23
N THR A 68 6.63 12.17 -7.74
CA THR A 68 5.24 12.08 -8.22
C THR A 68 4.29 11.46 -7.22
N LEU A 69 4.82 10.83 -6.17
CA LEU A 69 4.00 10.21 -5.14
C LEU A 69 4.64 10.38 -3.76
N ARG A 70 3.83 10.16 -2.73
CA ARG A 70 4.29 10.14 -1.35
C ARG A 70 4.10 8.76 -0.75
N ASN A 71 5.09 8.32 0.04
CA ASN A 71 4.97 7.12 0.85
C ASN A 71 4.53 7.54 2.24
N VAL A 72 3.43 6.97 2.73
CA VAL A 72 2.75 7.40 3.94
C VAL A 72 2.96 6.39 5.06
N ARG A 73 3.36 6.87 6.23
CA ARG A 73 3.58 6.03 7.41
C ARG A 73 2.88 6.63 8.62
N CYS A 74 2.59 5.78 9.60
CA CYS A 74 2.09 6.25 10.89
C CYS A 74 3.20 7.01 11.63
N LYS A 75 2.86 8.17 12.18
CA LYS A 75 3.81 8.97 12.97
C LYS A 75 4.27 8.26 14.24
N THR A 76 3.41 7.45 14.83
CA THR A 76 3.65 6.83 16.13
C THR A 76 4.43 5.54 16.02
N CYS A 77 3.94 4.57 15.22
CA CYS A 77 4.58 3.27 15.12
C CYS A 77 5.51 3.11 13.92
N GLY A 78 5.46 4.04 12.97
CA GLY A 78 6.34 4.03 11.79
C GLY A 78 5.95 3.07 10.69
N CYS A 79 4.87 2.31 10.82
CA CYS A 79 4.46 1.37 9.78
C CYS A 79 3.99 2.11 8.54
N VAL A 80 4.50 1.70 7.38
CA VAL A 80 4.08 2.26 6.10
C VAL A 80 2.73 1.65 5.73
N THR A 81 1.74 2.52 5.52
CA THR A 81 0.37 2.09 5.25
C THR A 81 0.05 2.06 3.76
N HIS A 82 0.51 3.04 3.02
CA HIS A 82 0.21 3.14 1.59
C HIS A 82 1.12 4.17 0.95
N TRP A 83 1.06 4.23 -0.38
CA TRP A 83 1.56 5.38 -1.12
C TRP A 83 0.40 5.97 -1.94
N GLU A 84 0.48 7.27 -2.22
CA GLU A 84 -0.56 7.95 -2.99
C GLU A 84 0.06 9.00 -3.91
N PRO A 85 -0.58 9.30 -5.05
CA PRO A 85 -0.06 10.32 -5.97
C PRO A 85 -0.16 11.71 -5.36
N LEU A 86 0.83 12.57 -5.68
CA LEU A 86 0.81 13.97 -5.26
C LEU A 86 -0.24 14.77 -6.04
N ALA A 87 -0.47 14.39 -7.30
CA ALA A 87 -1.46 15.03 -8.17
C ALA A 87 -2.39 13.95 -8.74
N PRO A 88 -3.41 13.53 -7.96
CA PRO A 88 -4.30 12.46 -8.41
C PRO A 88 -5.05 12.84 -9.68
N GLU A 89 -5.12 11.88 -10.62
CA GLU A 89 -5.88 12.01 -11.85
C GLU A 89 -7.12 11.12 -11.79
N PRO A 90 -8.18 11.43 -12.57
CA PRO A 90 -9.35 10.54 -12.65
C PRO A 90 -8.92 9.13 -13.07
N GLY A 91 -9.36 8.12 -12.31
CA GLY A 91 -8.97 6.74 -12.56
C GLY A 91 -7.56 6.38 -12.11
N GLY A 92 -6.81 7.32 -11.54
CA GLY A 92 -5.47 7.08 -11.01
C GLY A 92 -5.50 6.13 -9.82
N LYS A 93 -4.39 5.44 -9.59
CA LYS A 93 -4.31 4.42 -8.55
C LYS A 93 -3.36 4.81 -7.44
N HIS A 94 -3.55 4.18 -6.28
CA HIS A 94 -2.59 4.19 -5.19
C HIS A 94 -2.31 2.76 -4.73
N GLY A 95 -1.24 2.58 -3.97
CA GLY A 95 -0.85 1.25 -3.47
C GLY A 95 -1.04 1.15 -1.97
N VAL A 96 -1.71 0.10 -1.54
CA VAL A 96 -1.95 -0.19 -0.12
C VAL A 96 -1.03 -1.33 0.31
N ASN A 97 -0.39 -1.17 1.46
CA ASN A 97 0.52 -2.19 1.99
C ASN A 97 -0.27 -3.29 2.71
N LEU A 98 -0.39 -4.44 2.06
CA LEU A 98 -1.15 -5.57 2.60
C LEU A 98 -0.55 -6.16 3.86
N ASN A 99 0.69 -5.82 4.20
CA ASN A 99 1.29 -6.28 5.45
C ASN A 99 0.60 -5.69 6.70
N ASN A 100 -0.24 -4.68 6.53
CA ASN A 100 -1.04 -4.12 7.62
C ASN A 100 -2.40 -4.80 7.79
N PHE A 101 -2.64 -5.88 7.05
CA PHE A 101 -3.88 -6.65 7.09
C PHE A 101 -3.61 -8.04 7.64
N ASP A 102 -4.69 -8.76 7.95
CA ASP A 102 -4.58 -10.15 8.41
C ASP A 102 -3.82 -10.98 7.36
N PRO A 103 -2.82 -11.77 7.77
CA PRO A 103 -2.06 -12.62 6.82
C PRO A 103 -2.95 -13.53 5.97
N ARG A 104 -4.12 -13.91 6.44
CA ARG A 104 -5.06 -14.74 5.66
C ARG A 104 -5.53 -14.04 4.39
N LEU A 105 -5.53 -12.70 4.36
CA LEU A 105 -5.90 -11.98 3.16
C LEU A 105 -4.91 -12.25 2.01
N GLN A 106 -3.65 -12.52 2.35
CA GLN A 106 -2.61 -12.76 1.36
C GLN A 106 -2.63 -14.16 0.76
N GLU A 107 -3.35 -15.11 1.37
CA GLU A 107 -3.35 -16.51 0.93
C GLU A 107 -3.90 -16.70 -0.48
N SER A 108 -4.86 -15.87 -0.88
CA SER A 108 -5.47 -15.94 -2.21
C SER A 108 -4.92 -14.90 -3.19
N VAL A 109 -3.89 -14.15 -2.80
CA VAL A 109 -3.34 -13.07 -3.62
C VAL A 109 -2.18 -13.59 -4.47
N GLN A 110 -2.21 -13.30 -5.77
CA GLN A 110 -1.08 -13.56 -6.65
C GLN A 110 -0.04 -12.46 -6.44
N VAL A 111 1.12 -12.84 -5.91
CA VAL A 111 2.23 -11.89 -5.70
C VAL A 111 3.05 -11.81 -6.98
N ARG A 112 3.19 -10.60 -7.51
CA ARG A 112 4.00 -10.34 -8.69
C ARG A 112 5.25 -9.56 -8.30
N ARG A 113 6.37 -9.88 -8.93
CA ARG A 113 7.65 -9.19 -8.67
C ARG A 113 7.91 -8.16 -9.75
N PHE A 114 8.19 -6.95 -9.32
CA PHE A 114 8.47 -5.82 -10.20
C PHE A 114 9.91 -5.35 -10.01
N ASP A 115 10.64 -5.25 -11.14
CA ASP A 115 12.05 -4.81 -11.13
C ASP A 115 12.12 -3.28 -11.22
N GLY A 116 11.77 -2.61 -10.13
CA GLY A 116 11.86 -1.16 -10.05
C GLY A 116 13.29 -0.64 -9.90
N ALA A 117 14.23 -1.55 -9.60
CA ALA A 117 15.64 -1.16 -9.43
C ALA A 117 16.35 -0.99 -10.77
N ASP A 118 15.91 -1.67 -11.82
CA ASP A 118 16.63 -1.68 -13.10
C ASP A 118 15.69 -1.58 -14.30
N THR A 119 15.05 -2.69 -14.70
CA THR A 119 14.34 -2.74 -15.98
C THR A 119 12.97 -2.05 -15.98
N TRP A 120 12.40 -1.80 -14.81
CA TRP A 120 11.06 -1.24 -14.65
C TRP A 120 9.98 -2.12 -15.29
N THR A 121 10.16 -3.44 -15.19
CA THR A 121 9.22 -4.44 -15.71
C THR A 121 8.95 -5.52 -14.67
N PHE A 122 7.86 -6.28 -14.87
CA PHE A 122 7.61 -7.47 -14.06
C PHE A 122 8.56 -8.58 -14.47
N ILE A 123 9.08 -9.31 -13.48
CA ILE A 123 10.11 -10.36 -13.69
C ILE A 123 9.68 -11.72 -13.14
N ASP A 124 8.40 -11.89 -12.86
CA ASP A 124 7.86 -13.18 -12.39
C ASP A 124 7.58 -14.18 -13.52
#